data_5e40673750351cb034a5f273260f4f23
#
_entry.id   5e40673750351cb034a5f273260f4f23
#
_cell.length_a   1.000
_cell.length_b   1.000
_cell.length_c   1.000
_cell.angle_alpha   90.00
_cell.angle_beta   90.00
_cell.angle_gamma   90.00
#
_symmetry.space_group_name_H-M   'P 1'
#
loop_
_entity.id
_entity.type
_entity.pdbx_description
1 polymer ?
#
loop_
_entity_poly.entity_id
_entity_poly.type
_entity_poly.pdbx_seq_one_letter_code
_entity_poly.pdbx_strand_id
1 'polypeptide(L)'
;MAETVDAMLSDAELVAGCRNGDPEAWNALVERFSRYVSAIATQAFRLAPHDAEDVFQTVFMRAYERLGSLRSDEAIRPWVGQLTRNCCLDLLRSSGRVVPTD
;
A
#
# COMPACT_ATOMS: atom_id res chain seq x y z
N MET A 1 -13.31 2.44 -21.85
CA MET A 1 -12.05 2.88 -21.28
C MET A 1 -11.81 2.23 -19.94
N ALA A 2 -10.76 1.45 -19.85
CA ALA A 2 -10.45 0.68 -18.64
C ALA A 2 -10.24 1.60 -17.43
N GLU A 3 -9.57 2.71 -17.63
CA GLU A 3 -9.30 3.66 -16.54
C GLU A 3 -10.56 4.22 -15.93
N THR A 4 -11.54 4.53 -16.78
CA THR A 4 -12.81 5.07 -16.30
C THR A 4 -13.55 4.03 -15.45
N VAL A 5 -13.54 2.77 -15.90
CA VAL A 5 -14.17 1.67 -15.16
C VAL A 5 -13.50 1.50 -13.81
N ASP A 6 -12.16 1.46 -13.80
CA ASP A 6 -11.40 1.28 -12.55
C ASP A 6 -11.67 2.42 -11.57
N ALA A 7 -11.74 3.67 -12.07
CA ALA A 7 -11.99 4.83 -11.22
C ALA A 7 -13.37 4.79 -10.60
N MET A 8 -14.32 4.10 -11.22
CA MET A 8 -15.69 3.99 -10.72
C MET A 8 -15.86 2.85 -9.71
N LEU A 9 -14.91 1.95 -9.61
CA LEU A 9 -15.01 0.84 -8.66
C LEU A 9 -14.69 1.33 -7.25
N SER A 10 -15.41 0.79 -6.28
CA SER A 10 -15.10 1.04 -4.87
C SER A 10 -13.83 0.31 -4.47
N ASP A 11 -13.28 0.69 -3.33
CA ASP A 11 -12.13 -0.03 -2.77
C ASP A 11 -12.46 -1.52 -2.61
N ALA A 12 -13.64 -1.83 -2.09
CA ALA A 12 -14.04 -3.22 -1.87
C ALA A 12 -14.16 -3.99 -3.20
N GLU A 13 -14.67 -3.33 -4.23
CA GLU A 13 -14.79 -3.98 -5.54
C GLU A 13 -13.42 -4.30 -6.14
N LEU A 14 -12.45 -3.39 -5.98
CA LEU A 14 -11.09 -3.66 -6.43
C LEU A 14 -10.47 -4.83 -5.67
N VAL A 15 -10.67 -4.88 -4.36
CA VAL A 15 -10.15 -5.99 -3.54
C VAL A 15 -10.77 -7.31 -3.99
N ALA A 16 -12.07 -7.31 -4.26
CA ALA A 16 -12.76 -8.52 -4.72
C ALA A 16 -12.14 -9.04 -6.03
N GLY A 17 -11.82 -8.12 -6.95
CA GLY A 17 -11.14 -8.50 -8.18
C GLY A 17 -9.76 -9.10 -7.93
N CYS A 18 -9.02 -8.51 -6.99
CA CYS A 18 -7.71 -9.02 -6.60
C CYS A 18 -7.81 -10.43 -6.01
N ARG A 19 -8.81 -10.67 -5.17
CA ARG A 19 -9.03 -12.00 -4.57
C ARG A 19 -9.36 -13.04 -5.62
N ASN A 20 -9.98 -12.61 -6.72
CA ASN A 20 -10.29 -13.49 -7.84
C ASN A 20 -9.11 -13.71 -8.79
N GLY A 21 -7.96 -13.14 -8.47
CA GLY A 21 -6.76 -13.32 -9.27
C GLY A 21 -6.69 -12.47 -10.52
N ASP A 22 -7.46 -11.40 -10.58
CA ASP A 22 -7.48 -10.51 -11.75
C ASP A 22 -6.27 -9.55 -11.69
N PRO A 23 -5.28 -9.69 -12.61
CA PRO A 23 -4.10 -8.82 -12.57
C PRO A 23 -4.42 -7.36 -12.86
N GLU A 24 -5.49 -7.08 -13.62
CA GLU A 24 -5.87 -5.69 -13.87
C GLU A 24 -6.44 -5.05 -12.62
N ALA A 25 -7.17 -5.81 -11.81
CA ALA A 25 -7.67 -5.30 -10.52
C ALA A 25 -6.50 -4.99 -9.60
N TRP A 26 -5.46 -5.83 -9.61
CA TRP A 26 -4.27 -5.60 -8.81
C TRP A 26 -3.56 -4.32 -9.23
N ASN A 27 -3.37 -4.13 -10.53
CA ASN A 27 -2.75 -2.92 -11.05
C ASN A 27 -3.53 -1.67 -10.67
N ALA A 28 -4.85 -1.75 -10.76
CA ALA A 28 -5.72 -0.63 -10.38
C ALA A 28 -5.62 -0.33 -8.88
N LEU A 29 -5.52 -1.36 -8.06
CA LEU A 29 -5.37 -1.19 -6.62
C LEU A 29 -4.05 -0.50 -6.28
N VAL A 30 -2.96 -0.94 -6.90
CA VAL A 30 -1.65 -0.31 -6.71
C VAL A 30 -1.71 1.17 -7.11
N GLU A 31 -2.28 1.45 -8.27
CA GLU A 31 -2.39 2.82 -8.75
C GLU A 31 -3.24 3.69 -7.81
N ARG A 32 -4.36 3.16 -7.34
CA ARG A 32 -5.26 3.90 -6.45
C ARG A 32 -4.58 4.28 -5.14
N PHE A 33 -3.79 3.39 -4.58
CA PHE A 33 -3.16 3.61 -3.27
C PHE A 33 -1.74 4.14 -3.35
N SER A 34 -1.20 4.37 -4.55
CA SER A 34 0.19 4.78 -4.71
C SER A 34 0.51 6.10 -4.00
N ARG A 35 -0.37 7.11 -4.15
CA ARG A 35 -0.15 8.40 -3.50
C ARG A 35 -0.26 8.30 -1.99
N TYR A 36 -1.19 7.50 -1.53
CA TYR A 36 -1.41 7.29 -0.10
C TYR A 36 -0.17 6.69 0.54
N VAL A 37 0.36 5.63 -0.05
CA VAL A 37 1.59 4.97 0.45
C VAL A 37 2.77 5.94 0.40
N SER A 38 2.95 6.63 -0.73
CA SER A 38 4.06 7.56 -0.89
C SER A 38 3.98 8.72 0.09
N ALA A 39 2.76 9.22 0.37
CA ALA A 39 2.57 10.30 1.32
C ALA A 39 2.98 9.89 2.73
N ILE A 40 2.64 8.67 3.13
CA ILE A 40 3.05 8.18 4.45
C ILE A 40 4.57 8.11 4.52
N ALA A 41 5.22 7.54 3.51
CA ALA A 41 6.67 7.37 3.51
C ALA A 41 7.41 8.72 3.49
N THR A 42 6.97 9.66 2.67
CA THR A 42 7.69 10.92 2.48
C THR A 42 7.28 12.01 3.45
N GLN A 43 6.01 12.07 3.83
CA GLN A 43 5.51 13.16 4.69
C GLN A 43 5.48 12.77 6.15
N ALA A 44 5.02 11.58 6.48
CA ALA A 44 4.94 11.14 7.88
C ALA A 44 6.31 10.68 8.40
N PHE A 45 7.05 9.94 7.59
CA PHE A 45 8.34 9.37 8.00
C PHE A 45 9.54 10.09 7.41
N ARG A 46 9.32 11.01 6.47
CA ARG A 46 10.35 11.86 5.87
C ARG A 46 11.51 11.06 5.28
N LEU A 47 11.18 9.95 4.64
CA LEU A 47 12.19 9.13 4.01
C LEU A 47 12.75 9.80 2.75
N ALA A 48 14.03 9.54 2.47
CA ALA A 48 14.65 9.97 1.22
C ALA A 48 13.95 9.28 0.04
N PRO A 49 14.01 9.87 -1.17
CA PRO A 49 13.27 9.32 -2.31
C PRO A 49 13.54 7.84 -2.59
N HIS A 50 14.79 7.39 -2.53
CA HIS A 50 15.07 5.98 -2.82
C HIS A 50 14.55 5.06 -1.71
N ASP A 51 14.56 5.50 -0.45
CA ASP A 51 13.99 4.73 0.65
C ASP A 51 12.49 4.65 0.52
N ALA A 52 11.83 5.75 0.14
CA ALA A 52 10.39 5.77 -0.07
C ALA A 52 9.99 4.83 -1.22
N GLU A 53 10.80 4.75 -2.26
CA GLU A 53 10.56 3.83 -3.36
C GLU A 53 10.67 2.38 -2.90
N ASP A 54 11.69 2.07 -2.09
CA ASP A 54 11.85 0.73 -1.53
C ASP A 54 10.66 0.35 -0.66
N VAL A 55 10.17 1.28 0.16
CA VAL A 55 8.99 1.05 0.97
C VAL A 55 7.78 0.80 0.08
N PHE A 56 7.60 1.60 -0.97
CA PHE A 56 6.50 1.44 -1.91
C PHE A 56 6.47 0.02 -2.47
N GLN A 57 7.60 -0.45 -2.98
CA GLN A 57 7.68 -1.80 -3.55
C GLN A 57 7.40 -2.87 -2.50
N THR A 58 7.97 -2.72 -1.32
CA THR A 58 7.79 -3.69 -0.25
C THR A 58 6.34 -3.76 0.21
N VAL A 59 5.69 -2.61 0.34
CA VAL A 59 4.29 -2.55 0.78
C VAL A 59 3.40 -3.32 -0.18
N PHE A 60 3.52 -3.06 -1.47
CA PHE A 60 2.64 -3.72 -2.43
C PHE A 60 2.98 -5.19 -2.62
N MET A 61 4.24 -5.58 -2.47
CA MET A 61 4.61 -6.98 -2.46
C MET A 61 3.97 -7.71 -1.27
N ARG A 62 4.07 -7.12 -0.08
CA ARG A 62 3.46 -7.69 1.11
C ARG A 62 1.93 -7.70 1.02
N ALA A 63 1.35 -6.64 0.46
CA ALA A 63 -0.10 -6.60 0.26
C ALA A 63 -0.56 -7.75 -0.63
N TYR A 64 0.17 -7.99 -1.71
CA TYR A 64 -0.14 -9.10 -2.60
C TYR A 64 -0.07 -10.44 -1.87
N GLU A 65 1.01 -10.66 -1.13
CA GLU A 65 1.24 -11.91 -0.41
C GLU A 65 0.24 -12.14 0.72
N ARG A 66 -0.19 -11.06 1.38
CA ARG A 66 -0.98 -11.14 2.61
C ARG A 66 -2.43 -10.74 2.44
N LEU A 67 -2.88 -10.59 1.20
CA LEU A 67 -4.26 -10.17 0.96
C LEU A 67 -5.26 -11.10 1.65
N GLY A 68 -4.93 -12.38 1.73
CA GLY A 68 -5.77 -13.35 2.42
C GLY A 68 -6.01 -13.06 3.90
N SER A 69 -5.15 -12.26 4.52
CA SER A 69 -5.30 -11.89 5.93
C SER A 69 -6.22 -10.70 6.13
N LEU A 70 -6.58 -10.01 5.05
CA LEU A 70 -7.52 -8.89 5.12
C LEU A 70 -8.91 -9.44 5.39
N ARG A 71 -9.50 -9.06 6.53
CA ARG A 71 -10.78 -9.61 6.97
C ARG A 71 -11.97 -9.04 6.21
N SER A 72 -11.92 -7.77 5.88
CA SER A 72 -13.01 -7.08 5.22
C SER A 72 -12.46 -6.29 4.06
N ASP A 73 -13.07 -6.45 2.88
CA ASP A 73 -12.62 -5.74 1.68
C ASP A 73 -12.67 -4.23 1.87
N GLU A 74 -13.64 -3.73 2.65
CA GLU A 74 -13.77 -2.31 2.93
C GLU A 74 -12.64 -1.77 3.81
N ALA A 75 -11.93 -2.63 4.51
CA ALA A 75 -10.85 -2.22 5.41
C ALA A 75 -9.50 -2.11 4.71
N ILE A 76 -9.47 -2.16 3.38
CA ILE A 76 -8.21 -2.15 2.62
C ILE A 76 -7.39 -0.90 2.90
N ARG A 77 -8.01 0.28 2.99
CA ARG A 77 -7.27 1.53 3.17
C ARG A 77 -6.49 1.58 4.49
N PRO A 78 -7.11 1.38 5.65
CA PRO A 78 -6.33 1.35 6.89
C PRO A 78 -5.35 0.18 6.94
N TRP A 79 -5.67 -0.93 6.30
CA TRP A 79 -4.78 -2.09 6.24
C TRP A 79 -3.51 -1.77 5.46
N VAL A 80 -3.65 -1.13 4.29
CA VAL A 80 -2.49 -0.69 3.50
C VAL A 80 -1.69 0.36 4.27
N GLY A 81 -2.38 1.27 4.95
CA GLY A 81 -1.73 2.27 5.78
C GLY A 81 -0.86 1.63 6.87
N GLN A 82 -1.37 0.60 7.53
CA GLN A 82 -0.62 -0.10 8.57
C GLN A 82 0.59 -0.84 7.98
N LEU A 83 0.41 -1.49 6.84
CA LEU A 83 1.53 -2.12 6.14
C LEU A 83 2.62 -1.10 5.83
N THR A 84 2.22 0.08 5.36
CA THR A 84 3.16 1.13 5.00
C THR A 84 3.93 1.61 6.22
N ARG A 85 3.22 1.89 7.32
CA ARG A 85 3.87 2.32 8.54
C ARG A 85 4.86 1.28 9.05
N ASN A 86 4.45 0.01 9.02
CA ASN A 86 5.33 -1.07 9.47
C ASN A 86 6.57 -1.17 8.60
N CYS A 87 6.44 -1.03 7.30
CA CYS A 87 7.60 -1.06 6.40
C CYS A 87 8.54 0.11 6.66
N CYS A 88 8.02 1.31 6.89
CA CYS A 88 8.83 2.47 7.23
C CYS A 88 9.58 2.27 8.53
N LEU A 89 8.90 1.75 9.55
CA LEU A 89 9.52 1.49 10.85
C LEU A 89 10.62 0.43 10.72
N ASP A 90 10.36 -0.63 9.98
CA ASP A 90 11.35 -1.68 9.76
C ASP A 90 12.61 -1.12 9.09
N LEU A 91 12.42 -0.28 8.09
CA LEU A 91 13.55 0.32 7.38
C LEU A 91 14.36 1.21 8.30
N LEU A 92 13.70 2.04 9.11
CA LEU A 92 14.40 2.92 10.04
C LEU A 92 15.16 2.13 11.10
N ARG A 93 14.55 1.08 11.65
CA ARG A 93 15.19 0.24 12.64
C ARG A 93 16.41 -0.47 12.07
N SER A 94 16.29 -1.02 10.89
CA SER A 94 17.39 -1.78 10.28
C SER A 94 18.56 -0.88 9.89
N SER A 95 18.32 0.40 9.64
CA SER A 95 19.37 1.35 9.29
C SER A 95 19.93 2.10 10.51
N GLY A 96 19.41 1.80 11.70
CA GLY A 96 19.86 2.45 12.93
C GLY A 96 19.41 3.89 13.09
N ARG A 97 18.45 4.34 12.26
CA ARG A 97 17.94 5.70 12.35
C ARG A 97 16.92 5.85 13.45
N VAL A 98 16.75 7.10 13.91
CA VAL A 98 15.75 7.40 14.93
C VAL A 98 14.35 7.23 14.33
N VAL A 99 13.51 6.50 15.08
CA VAL A 99 12.13 6.29 14.68
C VAL A 99 11.29 7.48 15.14
N PRO A 100 10.52 8.11 14.24
CA PRO A 100 9.65 9.22 14.64
C PRO A 100 8.64 8.78 15.69
N THR A 101 8.38 9.65 16.65
CA THR A 101 7.32 9.42 17.64
C THR A 101 6.13 10.30 17.27
N ASP A 102 4.97 9.73 17.41
CA ASP A 102 3.74 10.47 17.10
C ASP A 102 3.34 11.43 18.20
#